data_f552599ebc84eef27aebe4823f6c58d8
#
_entry.id   f552599ebc84eef27aebe4823f6c58d8
#
_cell.length_a   1.000
_cell.length_b   1.000
_cell.length_c   1.000
_cell.angle_alpha   90.00
_cell.angle_beta   90.00
_cell.angle_gamma   90.00
#
_symmetry.space_group_name_H-M   'P 1'
#
loop_
_entity.id
_entity.type
_entity.pdbx_description
1 polymer ?
#
loop_
_entity_poly.entity_id
_entity_poly.type
_entity_poly.pdbx_seq_one_letter_code
_entity_poly.pdbx_strand_id
1 'polypeptide(L)'
;MIYRECYDWGRAALEMAGVPEAELDARLLLEYVCETNRNTLLAHGDREVTTEEQSHYESLIARRADRIPLQHLTGVQEFMGLTFRVNEHVLIPRQDTEILVEEVLRKLHDGMRILDMCTGSGCILISLLHYS
;
A
#
# COMPACT_ATOMS: atom_id res chain seq x y z
N MET A 1 -2.36 -22.14 -12.02
CA MET A 1 -2.93 -21.85 -10.69
C MET A 1 -4.01 -20.78 -10.83
N ILE A 2 -5.14 -20.93 -10.18
CA ILE A 2 -6.23 -19.94 -10.22
C ILE A 2 -6.07 -18.91 -9.10
N TYR A 3 -6.79 -17.79 -9.17
CA TYR A 3 -6.70 -16.71 -8.17
C TYR A 3 -6.87 -17.21 -6.74
N ARG A 4 -7.88 -18.03 -6.50
CA ARG A 4 -8.15 -18.57 -5.16
C ARG A 4 -6.98 -19.38 -4.61
N GLU A 5 -6.37 -20.21 -5.44
CA GLU A 5 -5.22 -21.01 -5.05
C GLU A 5 -3.99 -20.15 -4.75
N CYS A 6 -3.74 -19.14 -5.59
CA CYS A 6 -2.65 -18.18 -5.35
C CYS A 6 -2.86 -17.43 -4.04
N TYR A 7 -4.06 -16.94 -3.81
CA TYR A 7 -4.40 -16.24 -2.58
C TYR A 7 -4.19 -17.12 -1.34
N ASP A 8 -4.72 -18.35 -1.37
CA ASP A 8 -4.59 -19.29 -0.26
C ASP A 8 -3.13 -19.63 0.03
N TRP A 9 -2.34 -19.84 -1.00
CA TRP A 9 -0.91 -20.09 -0.88
C TRP A 9 -0.17 -18.90 -0.25
N GLY A 10 -0.44 -17.68 -0.75
CA GLY A 10 0.19 -16.47 -0.25
C GLY A 10 -0.18 -16.17 1.19
N ARG A 11 -1.45 -16.31 1.53
CA ARG A 11 -1.94 -16.14 2.89
C ARG A 11 -1.24 -17.10 3.86
N ALA A 12 -1.19 -18.38 3.50
CA ALA A 12 -0.55 -19.40 4.34
C ALA A 12 0.94 -19.09 4.54
N ALA A 13 1.64 -18.69 3.49
CA ALA A 13 3.06 -18.34 3.57
C ALA A 13 3.30 -17.16 4.52
N LEU A 14 2.46 -16.12 4.45
CA LEU A 14 2.59 -14.95 5.31
C LEU A 14 2.19 -15.26 6.76
N GLU A 15 1.18 -16.09 6.97
CA GLU A 15 0.79 -16.56 8.31
C GLU A 15 1.94 -17.34 8.97
N MET A 16 2.58 -18.23 8.24
CA MET A 16 3.74 -18.97 8.73
C MET A 16 4.92 -18.07 9.08
N ALA A 17 5.08 -16.97 8.37
CA ALA A 17 6.12 -15.98 8.64
C ALA A 17 5.75 -15.03 9.80
N GLY A 18 4.52 -15.13 10.33
CA GLY A 18 4.06 -14.29 11.43
C GLY A 18 3.66 -12.88 11.04
N VAL A 19 3.30 -12.66 9.79
CA VAL A 19 2.84 -11.34 9.32
C VAL A 19 1.44 -11.06 9.91
N PRO A 20 1.24 -9.93 10.63
CA PRO A 20 -0.01 -9.68 11.35
C PRO A 20 -1.27 -9.63 10.49
N GLU A 21 -1.18 -9.08 9.29
CA GLU A 21 -2.30 -8.93 8.36
C GLU A 21 -2.08 -9.78 7.10
N ALA A 22 -1.80 -11.06 7.30
CA ALA A 22 -1.48 -11.98 6.21
C ALA A 22 -2.58 -12.04 5.14
N GLU A 23 -3.84 -12.08 5.54
CA GLU A 23 -4.98 -12.11 4.62
C GLU A 23 -5.04 -10.86 3.74
N LEU A 24 -4.94 -9.70 4.35
CA LEU A 24 -5.00 -8.42 3.65
C LEU A 24 -3.80 -8.26 2.71
N ASP A 25 -2.60 -8.52 3.22
CA ASP A 25 -1.37 -8.37 2.44
C ASP A 25 -1.33 -9.32 1.26
N ALA A 26 -1.73 -10.58 1.45
CA ALA A 26 -1.79 -11.56 0.36
C ALA A 26 -2.74 -11.11 -0.74
N ARG A 27 -3.90 -10.57 -0.37
CA ARG A 27 -4.88 -10.07 -1.33
C ARG A 27 -4.36 -8.84 -2.09
N LEU A 28 -3.82 -7.86 -1.37
CA LEU A 28 -3.32 -6.63 -1.98
C LEU A 28 -2.17 -6.89 -2.94
N LEU A 29 -1.27 -7.80 -2.61
CA LEU A 29 -0.17 -8.19 -3.50
C LEU A 29 -0.70 -8.90 -4.75
N LEU A 30 -1.70 -9.76 -4.60
CA LEU A 30 -2.31 -10.43 -5.75
C LEU A 30 -3.04 -9.44 -6.67
N GLU A 31 -3.78 -8.51 -6.10
CA GLU A 31 -4.42 -7.42 -6.84
C GLU A 31 -3.39 -6.59 -7.62
N TYR A 32 -2.26 -6.29 -7.00
CA TYR A 32 -1.17 -5.54 -7.62
C TYR A 32 -0.56 -6.30 -8.80
N VAL A 33 -0.24 -7.57 -8.62
CA VAL A 33 0.40 -8.40 -9.66
C VAL A 33 -0.53 -8.61 -10.86
N CYS A 34 -1.81 -8.89 -10.58
CA CYS A 34 -2.80 -9.19 -11.62
C CYS A 34 -3.52 -7.94 -12.13
N GLU A 35 -3.16 -6.76 -11.66
CA GLU A 35 -3.77 -5.49 -12.03
C GLU A 35 -5.30 -5.52 -11.92
N THR A 36 -5.80 -6.02 -10.80
CA THR A 36 -7.22 -6.22 -10.54
C THR A 36 -7.63 -5.61 -9.21
N ASN A 37 -8.88 -5.82 -8.81
CA ASN A 37 -9.43 -5.32 -7.56
C ASN A 37 -10.11 -6.44 -6.78
N ARG A 38 -10.50 -6.13 -5.54
CA ARG A 38 -11.16 -7.09 -4.64
C ARG A 38 -12.41 -7.71 -5.24
N ASN A 39 -13.24 -6.90 -5.90
CA ASN A 39 -14.50 -7.38 -6.48
C ASN A 39 -14.25 -8.42 -7.57
N THR A 40 -13.27 -8.17 -8.44
CA THR A 40 -12.88 -9.09 -9.49
C THR A 40 -12.32 -10.38 -8.93
N LEU A 41 -11.47 -10.31 -7.90
CA LEU A 41 -10.91 -11.50 -7.25
C LEU A 41 -12.01 -12.36 -6.61
N LEU A 42 -13.00 -11.75 -5.96
CA LEU A 42 -14.09 -12.47 -5.33
C LEU A 42 -15.07 -13.05 -6.36
N ALA A 43 -15.39 -12.30 -7.41
CA ALA A 43 -16.33 -12.72 -8.44
C ALA A 43 -15.72 -13.77 -9.39
N HIS A 44 -14.42 -13.70 -9.65
CA HIS A 44 -13.70 -14.54 -10.60
C HIS A 44 -12.52 -15.29 -9.96
N GLY A 45 -12.76 -15.86 -8.78
CA GLY A 45 -11.73 -16.62 -8.05
C GLY A 45 -11.20 -17.85 -8.77
N ASP A 46 -11.89 -18.30 -9.83
CA ASP A 46 -11.49 -19.42 -10.68
C ASP A 46 -10.69 -19.00 -11.92
N ARG A 47 -10.41 -17.70 -12.08
CA ARG A 47 -9.63 -17.20 -13.20
C ARG A 47 -8.17 -17.66 -13.09
N GLU A 48 -7.60 -18.06 -14.23
CA GLU A 48 -6.21 -18.51 -14.31
C GLU A 48 -5.23 -17.34 -14.07
N VAL A 49 -4.19 -17.63 -13.31
CA VAL A 49 -3.05 -16.74 -13.11
C VAL A 49 -1.94 -17.20 -14.05
N THR A 50 -1.37 -16.30 -14.83
CA THR A 50 -0.28 -16.67 -15.76
C THR A 50 0.96 -17.10 -14.98
N THR A 51 1.86 -17.83 -15.63
CA THR A 51 3.12 -18.27 -15.01
C THR A 51 3.97 -17.07 -14.58
N GLU A 52 3.97 -16.02 -15.37
CA GLU A 52 4.71 -14.78 -15.05
C GLU A 52 4.12 -14.07 -13.83
N GLU A 53 2.80 -13.94 -13.79
CA GLU A 53 2.09 -13.37 -12.64
C GLU A 53 2.33 -14.18 -11.38
N GLN A 54 2.28 -15.50 -11.49
CA GLN A 54 2.52 -16.40 -10.36
C GLN A 54 3.95 -16.24 -9.82
N SER A 55 4.97 -16.23 -10.69
CA SER A 55 6.36 -16.02 -10.30
C SER A 55 6.55 -14.68 -9.61
N HIS A 56 5.97 -13.63 -10.16
CA HIS A 56 6.05 -12.28 -9.57
C HIS A 56 5.39 -12.25 -8.20
N TYR A 57 4.21 -12.85 -8.09
CA TYR A 57 3.49 -12.92 -6.82
C TYR A 57 4.29 -13.67 -5.75
N GLU A 58 4.83 -14.84 -6.09
CA GLU A 58 5.66 -15.63 -5.18
C GLU A 58 6.88 -14.84 -4.68
N SER A 59 7.52 -14.10 -5.57
CA SER A 59 8.64 -13.22 -5.22
C SER A 59 8.23 -12.14 -4.22
N LEU A 60 7.09 -11.48 -4.44
CA LEU A 60 6.59 -10.44 -3.55
C LEU A 60 6.18 -11.01 -2.19
N ILE A 61 5.56 -12.17 -2.16
CA ILE A 61 5.20 -12.85 -0.91
C ILE A 61 6.45 -13.18 -0.09
N ALA A 62 7.50 -13.70 -0.74
CA ALA A 62 8.77 -13.99 -0.08
C ALA A 62 9.40 -12.75 0.53
N ARG A 63 9.39 -11.63 -0.20
CA ARG A 63 9.93 -10.35 0.28
C ARG A 63 9.10 -9.80 1.44
N ARG A 64 7.78 -9.90 1.38
CA ARG A 64 6.91 -9.49 2.50
C ARG A 64 7.15 -10.35 3.72
N ALA A 65 7.35 -11.66 3.55
CA ALA A 65 7.71 -12.58 4.63
C ALA A 65 9.04 -12.20 5.30
N ASP A 66 9.97 -11.62 4.54
CA ASP A 66 11.23 -11.06 5.05
C ASP A 66 11.05 -9.69 5.72
N ARG A 67 9.83 -9.27 5.98
CA ARG A 67 9.47 -8.01 6.67
C ARG A 67 9.69 -6.73 5.85
N ILE A 68 9.79 -6.83 4.53
CA ILE A 68 9.76 -5.64 3.67
C ILE A 68 8.34 -5.09 3.71
N PRO A 69 8.14 -3.79 4.02
CA PRO A 69 6.79 -3.21 4.08
C PRO A 69 6.03 -3.36 2.77
N LEU A 70 4.73 -3.65 2.87
CA LEU A 70 3.87 -3.81 1.69
C LEU A 70 3.97 -2.62 0.74
N GLN A 71 3.99 -1.41 1.28
CA GLN A 71 4.06 -0.17 0.51
C GLN A 71 5.37 -0.04 -0.27
N HIS A 72 6.46 -0.63 0.19
CA HIS A 72 7.72 -0.68 -0.56
C HIS A 72 7.67 -1.67 -1.72
N LEU A 73 6.82 -2.69 -1.62
CA LEU A 73 6.63 -3.67 -2.69
C LEU A 73 5.73 -3.15 -3.80
N THR A 74 4.67 -2.44 -3.45
CA THR A 74 3.75 -1.82 -4.41
C THR A 74 4.21 -0.43 -4.86
N GLY A 75 5.06 0.22 -4.06
CA GLY A 75 5.61 1.53 -4.36
C GLY A 75 4.69 2.70 -4.06
N VAL A 76 3.54 2.47 -3.43
CA VAL A 76 2.57 3.51 -3.15
C VAL A 76 1.95 3.37 -1.77
N GLN A 77 1.48 4.49 -1.22
CA GLN A 77 0.71 4.56 0.02
C GLN A 77 -0.32 5.66 -0.11
N GLU A 78 -1.55 5.40 0.31
CA GLU A 78 -2.57 6.43 0.41
C GLU A 78 -2.41 7.24 1.69
N PHE A 79 -2.58 8.56 1.55
CA PHE A 79 -2.54 9.49 2.66
C PHE A 79 -3.47 10.66 2.33
N MET A 80 -4.42 10.93 3.21
CA MET A 80 -5.46 11.97 3.00
C MET A 80 -6.21 11.80 1.67
N GLY A 81 -6.46 10.55 1.26
CA GLY A 81 -7.12 10.25 -0.01
C GLY A 81 -6.26 10.45 -1.25
N LEU A 82 -5.01 10.82 -1.09
CA LEU A 82 -4.04 10.99 -2.18
C LEU A 82 -3.07 9.81 -2.21
N THR A 83 -2.62 9.45 -3.41
CA THR A 83 -1.64 8.36 -3.58
C THR A 83 -0.24 8.93 -3.68
N PHE A 84 0.65 8.49 -2.80
CA PHE A 84 2.06 8.90 -2.78
C PHE A 84 2.96 7.73 -3.15
N ARG A 85 4.00 8.02 -3.93
CA ARG A 85 5.06 7.03 -4.21
C ARG A 85 5.98 6.93 -3.01
N VAL A 86 6.26 5.70 -2.60
CA VAL A 86 7.14 5.41 -1.48
C VAL A 86 8.15 4.32 -1.86
N ASN A 87 9.31 4.32 -1.20
CA ASN A 87 10.34 3.29 -1.36
C ASN A 87 11.12 3.16 -0.05
N GLU A 88 12.20 2.36 -0.06
CA GLU A 88 13.01 2.12 1.12
C GLU A 88 13.75 3.35 1.65
N HIS A 89 13.82 4.42 0.87
CA HIS A 89 14.52 5.67 1.24
C HIS A 89 13.59 6.72 1.86
N VAL A 90 12.29 6.46 1.91
CA VAL A 90 11.29 7.42 2.37
C VAL A 90 10.44 6.78 3.47
N LEU A 91 10.19 7.54 4.55
CA LEU A 91 9.27 7.09 5.59
C LEU A 91 7.86 6.99 5.00
N ILE A 92 7.22 5.83 5.21
CA ILE A 92 5.85 5.59 4.75
C ILE A 92 4.89 6.50 5.51
N PRO A 93 4.04 7.29 4.82
CA PRO A 93 3.04 8.11 5.49
C PRO A 93 2.12 7.28 6.37
N ARG A 94 1.89 7.72 7.61
CA ARG A 94 1.04 7.03 8.58
C ARG A 94 -0.29 7.75 8.73
N GLN A 95 -1.35 7.00 8.96
CA GLN A 95 -2.69 7.57 9.15
C GLN A 95 -2.76 8.51 10.36
N ASP A 96 -2.00 8.26 11.41
CA ASP A 96 -1.92 9.14 12.58
C ASP A 96 -1.54 10.57 12.19
N THR A 97 -0.69 10.71 11.18
CA THR A 97 -0.23 12.02 10.69
C THR A 97 -1.33 12.79 9.97
N GLU A 98 -2.38 12.10 9.49
CA GLU A 98 -3.53 12.75 8.87
C GLU A 98 -4.25 13.68 9.87
N ILE A 99 -4.25 13.34 11.14
CA ILE A 99 -4.81 14.19 12.20
C ILE A 99 -4.08 15.52 12.26
N LEU A 100 -2.75 15.50 12.14
CA LEU A 100 -1.93 16.71 12.08
C LEU A 100 -2.32 17.58 10.89
N VAL A 101 -2.48 16.98 9.71
CA VAL A 101 -2.88 17.70 8.49
C VAL A 101 -4.26 18.35 8.68
N GLU A 102 -5.22 17.61 9.23
CA GLU A 102 -6.56 18.12 9.50
C GLU A 102 -6.54 19.31 10.46
N GLU A 103 -5.73 19.25 11.52
CA GLU A 103 -5.58 20.35 12.48
C GLU A 103 -4.98 21.59 11.83
N VAL A 104 -3.96 21.43 10.99
CA VAL A 104 -3.35 22.54 10.27
C VAL A 104 -4.34 23.16 9.27
N LEU A 105 -5.10 22.34 8.55
CA LEU A 105 -6.11 22.82 7.60
C LEU A 105 -7.15 23.71 8.28
N ARG A 106 -7.55 23.40 9.51
CA ARG A 106 -8.49 24.24 10.26
C ARG A 106 -7.94 25.62 10.61
N LYS A 107 -6.63 25.76 10.68
CA LYS A 107 -5.93 27.00 11.10
C LYS A 107 -5.36 27.78 9.91
N LEU A 108 -5.39 27.20 8.70
CA LEU A 108 -4.85 27.87 7.52
C LEU A 108 -5.74 29.04 7.06
N HIS A 109 -5.10 30.09 6.59
CA HIS A 109 -5.74 31.23 5.93
C HIS A 109 -4.85 31.75 4.81
N ASP A 110 -5.41 32.54 3.93
CA ASP A 110 -4.68 33.14 2.79
C ASP A 110 -3.48 33.94 3.26
N GLY A 111 -2.38 33.82 2.53
CA GLY A 111 -1.15 34.53 2.82
C GLY A 111 -0.23 33.88 3.83
N MET A 112 -0.63 32.76 4.46
CA MET A 112 0.25 32.00 5.36
C MET A 112 1.38 31.32 4.59
N ARG A 113 2.53 31.26 5.23
CA ARG A 113 3.69 30.51 4.73
C ARG A 113 3.85 29.24 5.55
N ILE A 114 4.14 28.12 4.86
CA ILE A 114 4.28 26.80 5.48
C ILE A 114 5.67 26.25 5.16
N LEU A 115 6.33 25.71 6.20
CA LEU A 115 7.59 25.00 6.06
C LEU A 115 7.41 23.59 6.60
N ASP A 116 7.68 22.59 5.74
CA ASP A 116 7.68 21.18 6.10
C ASP A 116 9.12 20.68 6.15
N MET A 117 9.66 20.58 7.36
CA MET A 117 11.00 20.03 7.57
C MET A 117 10.95 18.51 7.57
N CYS A 118 11.95 17.87 6.95
CA CYS A 118 12.00 16.41 6.81
C CYS A 118 10.76 15.87 6.10
N THR A 119 10.43 16.47 4.97
CA THR A 119 9.17 16.22 4.23
C THR A 119 9.00 14.77 3.76
N GLY A 120 10.07 14.00 3.60
CA GLY A 120 10.00 12.62 3.11
C GLY A 120 9.34 12.54 1.73
N SER A 121 8.15 11.90 1.67
CA SER A 121 7.35 11.80 0.43
C SER A 121 6.67 13.11 0.04
N GLY A 122 6.72 14.12 0.92
CA GLY A 122 5.99 15.37 0.74
C GLY A 122 4.51 15.26 1.11
N CYS A 123 4.08 14.17 1.77
CA CYS A 123 2.66 13.89 2.01
C CYS A 123 1.95 14.98 2.80
N ILE A 124 2.58 15.57 3.82
CA ILE A 124 1.97 16.63 4.62
C ILE A 124 1.80 17.89 3.78
N LEU A 125 2.88 18.37 3.16
CA LEU A 125 2.87 19.60 2.39
C LEU A 125 1.93 19.51 1.17
N ILE A 126 2.00 18.41 0.43
CA ILE A 126 1.16 18.19 -0.75
C ILE A 126 -0.32 18.12 -0.34
N SER A 127 -0.65 17.42 0.75
CA SER A 127 -2.01 17.33 1.26
C SER A 127 -2.54 18.72 1.68
N LEU A 128 -1.72 19.53 2.35
CA LEU A 128 -2.10 20.88 2.73
C LEU A 128 -2.37 21.75 1.50
N LEU A 129 -1.52 21.67 0.47
CA LEU A 129 -1.71 22.42 -0.77
C LEU A 129 -2.96 21.97 -1.53
N HIS A 130 -3.24 20.68 -1.54
CA HIS A 130 -4.39 20.11 -2.24
C HIS A 130 -5.72 20.54 -1.59
N TYR A 131 -5.80 20.52 -0.26
CA TYR A 131 -7.03 20.76 0.48
C TYR A 131 -7.22 22.20 1.00
N SER A 132 -6.22 23.04 0.83
CA SER A 132 -6.32 24.43 1.27
C SER A 132 -7.00 25.37 0.28
#